data_d965a98d29c59fe38902323e4b41a4c2
#
_entry.id   d965a98d29c59fe38902323e4b41a4c2
#
_cell.length_a   1.000
_cell.length_b   1.000
_cell.length_c   1.000
_cell.angle_alpha   90.00
_cell.angle_beta   90.00
_cell.angle_gamma   90.00
#
_symmetry.space_group_name_H-M   'P 1'
#
loop_
_entity.id
_entity.type
_entity.pdbx_description
1 polymer ?
#
loop_
_entity_poly.entity_id
_entity_poly.type
_entity_poly.pdbx_seq_one_letter_code
_entity_poly.pdbx_strand_id
1 'polypeptide(L)'
;MQRVAASAGGDENEVVRQMLQSAAAVALRDWFEFTLGPPVMNLTAAPYGGARYPVEARMDERIFARFHLDAGIGDVVSPPLETIVWLGFAGIPPSRVQVIAREQQFAEKLHAYTLPRNSANSRVKDLVDMALLIGSGGLGGAAGCGRVASDI
;
A
#
# COMPACT_ATOMS: atom_id res chain seq x y z
N MET A 1 -32.00 18.59 1.76
CA MET A 1 -31.96 17.14 1.58
C MET A 1 -30.55 16.71 1.25
N GLN A 2 -29.56 16.97 2.16
CA GLN A 2 -28.12 16.87 1.86
C GLN A 2 -27.28 16.46 3.09
N ARG A 3 -27.84 15.64 3.99
CA ARG A 3 -27.16 15.19 5.22
C ARG A 3 -27.03 13.65 5.39
N VAL A 4 -27.49 12.85 4.43
CA VAL A 4 -27.48 11.38 4.56
C VAL A 4 -26.23 10.75 3.93
N ALA A 5 -25.58 11.41 2.97
CA ALA A 5 -24.39 10.86 2.30
C ALA A 5 -23.08 10.97 3.14
N ALA A 6 -23.04 11.85 4.14
CA ALA A 6 -21.84 12.03 4.98
C ALA A 6 -21.72 11.00 6.11
N SER A 7 -22.81 10.30 6.47
CA SER A 7 -22.80 9.35 7.58
C SER A 7 -22.36 7.94 7.15
N ALA A 8 -22.62 7.52 5.92
CA ALA A 8 -22.24 6.19 5.45
C ALA A 8 -20.72 6.02 5.31
N GLY A 9 -20.02 7.00 4.73
CA GLY A 9 -18.57 6.93 4.58
C GLY A 9 -17.77 7.03 5.89
N GLY A 10 -18.37 7.63 6.93
CA GLY A 10 -17.76 7.71 8.26
C GLY A 10 -17.76 6.36 8.99
N ASP A 11 -18.81 5.59 8.83
CA ASP A 11 -18.96 4.28 9.47
C ASP A 11 -18.04 3.23 8.82
N GLU A 12 -17.94 3.23 7.50
CA GLU A 12 -17.04 2.33 6.77
C GLU A 12 -15.57 2.59 7.09
N ASN A 13 -15.15 3.86 7.14
CA ASN A 13 -13.79 4.23 7.49
C ASN A 13 -13.45 3.83 8.93
N GLU A 14 -14.40 3.89 9.86
CA GLU A 14 -14.18 3.44 11.23
C GLU A 14 -14.04 1.92 11.30
N VAL A 15 -14.83 1.16 10.55
CA VAL A 15 -14.68 -0.30 10.44
C VAL A 15 -13.30 -0.66 9.91
N VAL A 16 -12.83 0.01 8.83
CA VAL A 16 -11.48 -0.19 8.28
C VAL A 16 -10.42 0.15 9.33
N ARG A 17 -10.56 1.25 10.06
CA ARG A 17 -9.64 1.62 11.13
C ARG A 17 -9.54 0.53 12.20
N GLN A 18 -10.66 -0.04 12.63
CA GLN A 18 -10.68 -1.11 13.62
C GLN A 18 -10.02 -2.40 13.11
N MET A 19 -10.24 -2.76 11.85
CA MET A 19 -9.56 -3.90 11.22
C MET A 19 -8.04 -3.68 11.18
N LEU A 20 -7.59 -2.50 10.76
CA LEU A 20 -6.18 -2.14 10.72
C LEU A 20 -5.56 -2.11 12.11
N GLN A 21 -6.27 -1.57 13.12
CA GLN A 21 -5.81 -1.57 14.50
C GLN A 21 -5.70 -2.99 15.05
N SER A 22 -6.63 -3.87 14.72
CA SER A 22 -6.58 -5.28 15.13
C SER A 22 -5.38 -6.00 14.50
N ALA A 23 -5.08 -5.72 13.24
CA ALA A 23 -3.89 -6.25 12.56
C ALA A 23 -2.59 -5.70 13.18
N ALA A 24 -2.57 -4.41 13.52
CA ALA A 24 -1.44 -3.74 14.15
C ALA A 24 -1.18 -4.21 15.60
N ALA A 25 -2.18 -4.80 16.26
CA ALA A 25 -2.05 -5.34 17.61
C ALA A 25 -1.45 -6.76 17.65
N VAL A 26 -1.16 -7.38 16.49
CA VAL A 26 -0.50 -8.70 16.43
C VAL A 26 0.91 -8.59 16.98
N ALA A 27 1.22 -9.36 18.02
CA ALA A 27 2.53 -9.36 18.64
C ALA A 27 3.59 -10.02 17.75
N LEU A 28 4.45 -9.21 17.15
CA LEU A 28 5.55 -9.66 16.28
C LEU A 28 6.87 -9.86 17.06
N ARG A 29 6.91 -9.55 18.34
CA ARG A 29 8.12 -9.57 19.20
C ARG A 29 9.21 -8.61 18.72
N ASP A 30 8.80 -7.50 18.10
CA ASP A 30 9.68 -6.46 17.55
C ASP A 30 9.73 -5.19 18.41
N TRP A 31 9.14 -5.23 19.62
CA TRP A 31 9.08 -4.15 20.58
C TRP A 31 8.30 -2.91 20.13
N PHE A 32 7.63 -2.99 18.98
CA PHE A 32 6.81 -1.89 18.49
C PHE A 32 5.34 -2.07 18.83
N GLU A 33 4.72 -0.96 19.20
CA GLU A 33 3.29 -0.82 19.34
C GLU A 33 2.79 0.23 18.36
N PHE A 34 1.75 -0.10 17.60
CA PHE A 34 1.17 0.80 16.62
C PHE A 34 -0.24 1.21 17.01
N THR A 35 -0.49 2.53 17.00
CA THR A 35 -1.82 3.09 17.25
C THR A 35 -2.28 3.86 16.03
N LEU A 36 -3.48 3.52 15.54
CA LEU A 36 -4.13 4.20 14.43
C LEU A 36 -5.15 5.21 14.96
N GLY A 37 -4.93 6.48 14.62
CA GLY A 37 -5.90 7.55 14.90
C GLY A 37 -7.11 7.54 13.97
N PRO A 38 -8.11 8.39 14.22
CA PRO A 38 -9.25 8.56 13.33
C PRO A 38 -8.79 9.04 11.93
N PRO A 39 -9.59 8.79 10.88
CA PRO A 39 -9.23 9.20 9.53
C PRO A 39 -9.13 10.72 9.43
N VAL A 40 -8.05 11.22 8.83
CA VAL A 40 -7.79 12.66 8.65
C VAL A 40 -8.12 13.18 7.26
N MET A 41 -8.27 12.29 6.28
CA MET A 41 -8.58 12.65 4.89
C MET A 41 -9.25 11.48 4.17
N ASN A 42 -10.28 11.77 3.38
CA ASN A 42 -10.87 10.79 2.49
C ASN A 42 -10.07 10.67 1.19
N LEU A 43 -9.89 9.46 0.70
CA LEU A 43 -9.21 9.15 -0.55
C LEU A 43 -10.25 9.11 -1.68
N THR A 44 -10.28 10.14 -2.51
CA THR A 44 -11.22 10.25 -3.63
C THR A 44 -10.74 9.52 -4.90
N ALA A 45 -9.50 9.05 -4.90
CA ALA A 45 -8.92 8.34 -6.05
C ALA A 45 -9.19 6.83 -6.05
N ALA A 46 -9.60 6.26 -4.93
CA ALA A 46 -9.98 4.85 -4.86
C ALA A 46 -11.43 4.65 -5.35
N PRO A 47 -11.75 3.55 -6.06
CA PRO A 47 -13.03 3.31 -6.69
C PRO A 47 -14.24 3.41 -5.74
N TYR A 48 -14.12 2.91 -4.55
CA TYR A 48 -15.14 2.97 -3.51
C TYR A 48 -14.73 3.82 -2.32
N GLY A 49 -13.77 4.75 -2.53
CA GLY A 49 -13.28 5.62 -1.49
C GLY A 49 -12.17 4.99 -0.65
N GLY A 50 -12.04 5.47 0.56
CA GLY A 50 -10.99 5.08 1.50
C GLY A 50 -10.57 6.26 2.34
N ALA A 51 -9.59 6.07 3.20
CA ALA A 51 -9.14 7.12 4.07
C ALA A 51 -7.65 7.04 4.40
N ARG A 52 -7.12 8.17 4.83
CA ARG A 52 -5.79 8.32 5.39
C ARG A 52 -5.86 8.29 6.90
N TYR A 53 -5.13 7.37 7.51
CA TYR A 53 -5.04 7.19 8.95
C TYR A 53 -3.68 7.62 9.47
N PRO A 54 -3.60 8.50 10.47
CA PRO A 54 -2.36 8.77 11.16
C PRO A 54 -1.98 7.55 12.01
N VAL A 55 -0.72 7.16 11.93
CA VAL A 55 -0.16 6.04 12.69
C VAL A 55 0.96 6.55 13.58
N GLU A 56 0.91 6.18 14.85
CA GLU A 56 1.98 6.39 15.79
C GLU A 56 2.63 5.05 16.13
N ALA A 57 3.92 4.93 15.84
CA ALA A 57 4.74 3.81 16.27
C ALA A 57 5.45 4.17 17.56
N ARG A 58 5.32 3.33 18.58
CA ARG A 58 5.97 3.49 19.89
C ARG A 58 6.92 2.32 20.13
N MET A 59 7.98 2.58 20.82
CA MET A 59 8.92 1.57 21.34
C MET A 59 9.30 2.00 22.76
N ASP A 60 9.17 1.09 23.71
CA ASP A 60 9.44 1.36 25.13
C ASP A 60 8.70 2.63 25.62
N GLU A 61 7.38 2.68 25.37
CA GLU A 61 6.48 3.80 25.70
C GLU A 61 6.83 5.17 25.05
N ARG A 62 7.90 5.23 24.25
CA ARG A 62 8.33 6.45 23.55
C ARG A 62 7.87 6.42 22.09
N ILE A 63 7.50 7.57 21.57
CA ILE A 63 7.17 7.73 20.17
C ILE A 63 8.46 7.56 19.36
N PHE A 64 8.49 6.53 18.51
CA PHE A 64 9.57 6.26 17.59
C PHE A 64 9.37 6.97 16.25
N ALA A 65 8.15 6.86 15.70
CA ALA A 65 7.81 7.48 14.42
C ALA A 65 6.33 7.81 14.33
N ARG A 66 5.99 8.80 13.49
CA ARG A 66 4.64 9.09 13.05
C ARG A 66 4.61 9.07 11.53
N PHE A 67 3.62 8.40 10.97
CA PHE A 67 3.41 8.32 9.53
C PHE A 67 1.93 8.23 9.21
N HIS A 68 1.59 8.18 7.93
CA HIS A 68 0.22 7.99 7.48
C HIS A 68 0.11 6.69 6.70
N LEU A 69 -0.99 5.99 6.93
CA LEU A 69 -1.40 4.82 6.18
C LEU A 69 -2.61 5.20 5.32
N ASP A 70 -2.49 5.03 4.02
CA ASP A 70 -3.60 5.20 3.08
C ASP A 70 -4.23 3.84 2.82
N ALA A 71 -5.52 3.70 3.12
CA ALA A 71 -6.29 2.51 2.83
C ALA A 71 -7.38 2.84 1.80
N GLY A 72 -7.21 2.36 0.58
CA GLY A 72 -8.21 2.43 -0.48
C GLY A 72 -9.17 1.23 -0.42
N ILE A 73 -10.41 1.46 -0.83
CA ILE A 73 -11.44 0.42 -0.89
C ILE A 73 -11.77 0.15 -2.35
N GLY A 74 -11.82 -1.14 -2.72
CA GLY A 74 -12.26 -1.58 -4.04
C GLY A 74 -11.20 -1.57 -5.13
N ASP A 75 -9.94 -1.38 -4.79
CA ASP A 75 -8.86 -1.59 -5.73
C ASP A 75 -8.82 -3.07 -6.15
N VAL A 76 -8.80 -3.30 -7.46
CA VAL A 76 -8.77 -4.66 -8.01
C VAL A 76 -7.36 -5.22 -7.81
N VAL A 77 -7.28 -6.28 -7.04
CA VAL A 77 -6.04 -7.05 -6.86
C VAL A 77 -6.09 -8.25 -7.80
N SER A 78 -5.33 -8.20 -8.89
CA SER A 78 -5.31 -9.27 -9.89
C SER A 78 -4.29 -10.35 -9.52
N PRO A 79 -4.70 -11.63 -9.44
CA PRO A 79 -3.74 -12.73 -9.29
C PRO A 79 -2.96 -12.97 -10.60
N PRO A 80 -1.77 -13.56 -10.53
CA PRO A 80 -1.09 -13.99 -9.31
C PRO A 80 -0.43 -12.82 -8.56
N LEU A 81 -0.43 -12.90 -7.23
CA LEU A 81 0.34 -11.99 -6.39
C LEU A 81 1.81 -12.38 -6.37
N GLU A 82 2.68 -11.41 -6.32
CA GLU A 82 4.10 -11.63 -6.08
C GLU A 82 4.39 -11.69 -4.58
N THR A 83 5.36 -12.53 -4.19
CA THR A 83 5.86 -12.55 -2.83
C THR A 83 7.22 -11.88 -2.80
N ILE A 84 7.32 -10.78 -2.06
CA ILE A 84 8.60 -10.17 -1.75
C ILE A 84 9.05 -10.58 -0.36
N VAL A 85 10.37 -10.78 -0.22
CA VAL A 85 11.00 -11.07 1.06
C VAL A 85 11.70 -9.80 1.51
N TRP A 86 11.22 -9.23 2.61
CA TRP A 86 11.84 -8.06 3.20
C TRP A 86 13.00 -8.47 4.09
N LEU A 87 14.11 -7.74 4.01
CA LEU A 87 15.30 -8.06 4.81
C LEU A 87 14.99 -8.02 6.31
N GLY A 88 15.46 -9.03 7.02
CA GLY A 88 15.43 -9.03 8.49
C GLY A 88 16.37 -7.98 9.08
N PHE A 89 16.05 -7.52 10.26
CA PHE A 89 16.84 -6.51 10.97
C PHE A 89 16.93 -6.86 12.46
N ALA A 90 18.07 -6.63 13.08
CA ALA A 90 18.28 -6.77 14.53
C ALA A 90 17.79 -8.12 15.12
N GLY A 91 18.01 -9.23 14.42
CA GLY A 91 17.57 -10.56 14.87
C GLY A 91 16.10 -10.89 14.53
N ILE A 92 15.34 -9.95 13.96
CA ILE A 92 13.99 -10.19 13.45
C ILE A 92 14.13 -10.92 12.10
N PRO A 93 13.44 -12.06 11.92
CA PRO A 93 13.54 -12.81 10.67
C PRO A 93 12.92 -12.03 9.49
N PRO A 94 13.35 -12.33 8.25
CA PRO A 94 12.76 -11.74 7.05
C PRO A 94 11.26 -11.96 6.98
N SER A 95 10.51 -10.89 6.68
CA SER A 95 9.06 -10.96 6.48
C SER A 95 8.73 -11.24 5.01
N ARG A 96 7.71 -12.05 4.77
CA ARG A 96 7.14 -12.30 3.43
C ARG A 96 5.89 -11.47 3.27
N VAL A 97 5.84 -10.64 2.23
CA VAL A 97 4.72 -9.77 1.94
C VAL A 97 4.18 -10.08 0.55
N GLN A 98 2.85 -10.21 0.46
CA GLN A 98 2.17 -10.33 -0.82
C GLN A 98 1.98 -8.94 -1.42
N VAL A 99 2.35 -8.79 -2.68
CA VAL A 99 2.23 -7.54 -3.43
C VAL A 99 1.57 -7.81 -4.78
N ILE A 100 0.94 -6.80 -5.35
CA ILE A 100 0.41 -6.88 -6.71
C ILE A 100 1.57 -7.05 -7.70
N ALA A 101 1.31 -7.76 -8.81
CA ALA A 101 2.29 -8.01 -9.85
C ALA A 101 2.85 -6.68 -10.39
N ARG A 102 4.11 -6.70 -10.80
CA ARG A 102 4.82 -5.50 -11.32
C ARG A 102 4.14 -4.91 -12.54
N GLU A 103 3.58 -5.75 -13.39
CA GLU A 103 2.81 -5.33 -14.56
C GLU A 103 1.55 -4.56 -14.15
N GLN A 104 0.86 -5.02 -13.09
CA GLN A 104 -0.29 -4.31 -12.55
C GLN A 104 0.14 -2.98 -11.94
N GLN A 105 1.22 -2.95 -11.16
CA GLN A 105 1.75 -1.71 -10.58
C GLN A 105 2.09 -0.69 -11.67
N PHE A 106 2.73 -1.14 -12.76
CA PHE A 106 3.06 -0.30 -13.88
C PHE A 106 1.82 0.23 -14.59
N ALA A 107 0.84 -0.64 -14.87
CA ALA A 107 -0.41 -0.26 -15.53
C ALA A 107 -1.22 0.76 -14.73
N GLU A 108 -1.32 0.58 -13.42
CA GLU A 108 -2.03 1.52 -12.53
C GLU A 108 -1.33 2.89 -12.47
N LYS A 109 0.02 2.91 -12.38
CA LYS A 109 0.79 4.15 -12.40
C LYS A 109 0.68 4.87 -13.75
N LEU A 110 0.76 4.13 -14.85
CA LEU A 110 0.58 4.68 -16.19
C LEU A 110 -0.82 5.26 -16.36
N HIS A 111 -1.85 4.52 -15.98
CA HIS A 111 -3.23 4.99 -16.00
C HIS A 111 -3.40 6.25 -15.17
N ALA A 112 -2.94 6.24 -13.93
CA ALA A 112 -3.02 7.40 -13.05
C ALA A 112 -2.24 8.62 -13.57
N TYR A 113 -1.12 8.40 -14.27
CA TYR A 113 -0.32 9.47 -14.86
C TYR A 113 -0.98 10.07 -16.12
N THR A 114 -1.62 9.25 -16.93
CA THR A 114 -2.23 9.65 -18.22
C THR A 114 -3.66 10.16 -18.09
N LEU A 115 -4.31 10.01 -16.94
CA LEU A 115 -5.66 10.52 -16.72
C LEU A 115 -5.75 12.03 -17.01
N PRO A 116 -6.74 12.49 -17.78
CA PRO A 116 -7.00 13.90 -17.98
C PRO A 116 -7.21 14.63 -16.65
N ARG A 117 -6.56 15.77 -16.48
CA ARG A 117 -6.62 16.59 -15.25
C ARG A 117 -6.85 18.06 -15.59
N ASN A 118 -7.56 18.74 -14.72
CA ASN A 118 -7.78 20.17 -14.81
C ASN A 118 -6.65 21.00 -14.16
N SER A 119 -5.62 20.35 -13.61
CA SER A 119 -4.48 20.98 -12.96
C SER A 119 -3.17 20.33 -13.43
N ALA A 120 -2.04 21.00 -13.17
CA ALA A 120 -0.74 20.45 -13.48
C ALA A 120 -0.54 19.07 -12.85
N ASN A 121 0.04 18.14 -13.61
CA ASN A 121 0.27 16.79 -13.15
C ASN A 121 1.39 16.77 -12.10
N SER A 122 1.03 16.55 -10.84
CA SER A 122 1.97 16.47 -9.71
C SER A 122 2.57 15.07 -9.52
N ARG A 123 2.25 14.10 -10.41
CA ARG A 123 2.65 12.69 -10.28
C ARG A 123 4.02 12.38 -10.90
N VAL A 124 4.98 13.29 -10.77
CA VAL A 124 6.37 13.07 -11.24
C VAL A 124 6.97 11.82 -10.60
N LYS A 125 6.60 11.52 -9.37
CA LYS A 125 7.05 10.33 -8.66
C LYS A 125 6.61 9.04 -9.39
N ASP A 126 5.41 9.01 -9.96
CA ASP A 126 4.93 7.85 -10.71
C ASP A 126 5.79 7.56 -11.96
N LEU A 127 6.35 8.60 -12.60
CA LEU A 127 7.33 8.41 -13.69
C LEU A 127 8.62 7.74 -13.22
N VAL A 128 9.14 8.16 -12.08
CA VAL A 128 10.34 7.57 -11.49
C VAL A 128 10.08 6.11 -11.13
N ASP A 129 8.94 5.83 -10.50
CA ASP A 129 8.56 4.47 -10.13
C ASP A 129 8.41 3.57 -11.37
N MET A 130 7.78 4.07 -12.45
CA MET A 130 7.68 3.34 -13.73
C MET A 130 9.05 3.07 -14.35
N ALA A 131 9.96 4.05 -14.33
CA ALA A 131 11.33 3.86 -14.83
C ALA A 131 12.08 2.79 -14.02
N LEU A 132 11.92 2.76 -12.70
CA LEU A 132 12.50 1.74 -11.83
C LEU A 132 11.90 0.35 -12.10
N LEU A 133 10.59 0.24 -12.31
CA LEU A 133 9.93 -1.01 -12.67
C LEU A 133 10.44 -1.57 -14.00
N ILE A 134 10.66 -0.72 -15.02
CA ILE A 134 11.27 -1.10 -16.30
C ILE A 134 12.71 -1.54 -16.08
N GLY A 135 13.51 -0.76 -15.36
CA GLY A 135 14.94 -1.00 -15.16
C GLY A 135 15.23 -2.26 -14.34
N SER A 136 14.31 -2.67 -13.47
CA SER A 136 14.44 -3.89 -12.67
C SER A 136 14.24 -5.20 -13.47
N GLY A 137 13.91 -5.11 -14.76
CA GLY A 137 13.91 -6.26 -15.69
C GLY A 137 12.78 -7.25 -15.46
N GLY A 138 11.57 -6.80 -15.19
CA GLY A 138 10.45 -7.69 -14.87
C GLY A 138 9.16 -7.46 -15.64
N LEU A 139 9.11 -6.48 -16.53
CA LEU A 139 7.96 -6.23 -17.41
C LEU A 139 8.10 -7.07 -18.68
N GLY A 140 7.91 -8.38 -18.59
CA GLY A 140 7.95 -9.30 -19.70
C GLY A 140 6.57 -9.84 -19.98
N GLY A 141 6.01 -9.47 -21.14
CA GLY A 141 4.84 -10.16 -21.67
C GLY A 141 5.08 -11.67 -21.72
N ALA A 142 4.03 -12.43 -21.51
CA ALA A 142 3.99 -13.87 -21.50
C ALA A 142 4.81 -14.48 -22.67
N ALA A 143 5.98 -14.98 -22.36
CA ALA A 143 6.69 -15.96 -23.15
C ALA A 143 7.60 -16.72 -22.20
N GLY A 144 7.23 -17.97 -21.96
CA GLY A 144 8.06 -18.90 -21.20
C GLY A 144 9.47 -18.96 -21.75
N CYS A 145 10.42 -18.75 -20.91
CA CYS A 145 11.75 -19.33 -21.10
C CYS A 145 12.32 -19.64 -19.71
N GLY A 146 12.56 -20.92 -19.51
CA GLY A 146 13.05 -21.47 -18.29
C GLY A 146 14.34 -20.80 -17.85
N ARG A 147 14.36 -20.43 -16.59
CA ARG A 147 15.59 -20.05 -15.94
C ARG A 147 16.30 -21.32 -15.47
N VAL A 148 17.33 -21.70 -16.18
CA VAL A 148 18.29 -22.71 -15.79
C VAL A 148 18.92 -22.25 -14.47
N ALA A 149 18.75 -23.05 -13.45
CA ALA A 149 19.50 -22.91 -12.22
C ALA A 149 20.98 -23.07 -12.55
N SER A 150 21.76 -22.06 -12.26
CA SER A 150 23.23 -22.20 -12.18
C SER A 150 23.57 -22.36 -10.71
N ASP A 151 23.81 -23.62 -10.35
CA ASP A 151 24.60 -23.96 -9.16
C ASP A 151 26.02 -23.39 -9.33
N ILE A 152 26.46 -22.58 -8.40
CA ILE A 152 27.83 -22.61 -7.85
C ILE A 152 27.75 -22.00 -6.43
#